data_8196b0130c545d2db68e7c22109d25a8
#
_entry.id   8196b0130c545d2db68e7c22109d25a8
#
_cell.length_a   1.000
_cell.length_b   1.000
_cell.length_c   1.000
_cell.angle_alpha   90.00
_cell.angle_beta   90.00
_cell.angle_gamma   90.00
#
_symmetry.space_group_name_H-M   'P 1'
#
loop_
_entity.id
_entity.type
_entity.pdbx_description
1 polymer ?
#
loop_
_entity_poly.entity_id
_entity_poly.type
_entity_poly.pdbx_seq_one_letter_code
_entity_poly.pdbx_strand_id
1 'polypeptide(L)'
;MSLSDIWLFVQQGVLSGIVTGSVYALLAVAIVMVFKTTDVPNFSQGEIFMAGGYLALFPLVVWGWPYWGAVLASLAVTALVAALFQRVVMQRVTASRGVGVQLVIATLGFAYLLKGLVRKTGLGDTPRSLPSLVPQDPITIGQASLTLLDLAIFGTAVVVMVLLYLMFTRTRTGQAMRAVGMNPRGAQIVGVKLGTIRMKIWALTGLLSAIAALLITPKILITPDIGHIAILAYAAAIVGGFTSLPGAVVGGFVIGIVENLVGLFISSNAIVVAPFVAIMVVLLVRPQGLLGGKPQVKKV
;
A
#
# COMPACT_ATOMS: atom_id res chain seq x y z
N MET A 1 24.31 -23.66 -14.80
CA MET A 1 24.25 -23.14 -13.42
C MET A 1 24.61 -24.27 -12.47
N SER A 2 25.55 -24.06 -11.57
CA SER A 2 25.83 -25.02 -10.51
C SER A 2 24.71 -25.00 -9.44
N LEU A 3 24.62 -26.06 -8.61
CA LEU A 3 23.64 -26.09 -7.50
C LEU A 3 23.87 -24.94 -6.51
N SER A 4 25.13 -24.53 -6.33
CA SER A 4 25.50 -23.38 -5.49
C SER A 4 25.00 -22.06 -6.06
N ASP A 5 25.03 -21.89 -7.40
CA ASP A 5 24.50 -20.67 -8.05
C ASP A 5 22.98 -20.58 -7.90
N ILE A 6 22.27 -21.71 -8.09
CA ILE A 6 20.81 -21.75 -7.90
C ILE A 6 20.45 -21.37 -6.46
N TRP A 7 21.17 -21.90 -5.48
CA TRP A 7 20.95 -21.60 -4.09
C TRP A 7 21.17 -20.12 -3.75
N LEU A 8 22.23 -19.52 -4.31
CA LEU A 8 22.51 -18.09 -4.19
C LEU A 8 21.35 -17.24 -4.75
N PHE A 9 20.88 -17.54 -5.96
CA PHE A 9 19.76 -16.81 -6.59
C PHE A 9 18.47 -16.96 -5.79
N VAL A 10 18.18 -18.13 -5.23
CA VAL A 10 17.01 -18.32 -4.36
C VAL A 10 17.13 -17.47 -3.09
N GLN A 11 18.27 -17.49 -2.41
CA GLN A 11 18.48 -16.67 -1.22
C GLN A 11 18.33 -15.18 -1.54
N GLN A 12 18.97 -14.70 -2.60
CA GLN A 12 18.89 -13.29 -3.01
C GLN A 12 17.45 -12.91 -3.39
N GLY A 13 16.74 -13.74 -4.16
CA GLY A 13 15.37 -13.50 -4.58
C GLY A 13 14.39 -13.47 -3.40
N VAL A 14 14.56 -14.36 -2.43
CA VAL A 14 13.72 -14.38 -1.21
C VAL A 14 13.99 -13.16 -0.36
N LEU A 15 15.24 -12.81 -0.10
CA LEU A 15 15.61 -11.66 0.73
C LEU A 15 15.14 -10.34 0.11
N SER A 16 15.44 -10.12 -1.17
CA SER A 16 14.96 -8.93 -1.90
C SER A 16 13.43 -8.91 -2.00
N GLY A 17 12.81 -10.09 -2.17
CA GLY A 17 11.36 -10.25 -2.20
C GLY A 17 10.69 -9.93 -0.87
N ILE A 18 11.31 -10.22 0.27
CA ILE A 18 10.82 -9.82 1.60
C ILE A 18 10.85 -8.30 1.73
N VAL A 19 11.90 -7.64 1.27
CA VAL A 19 12.02 -6.17 1.33
C VAL A 19 10.94 -5.48 0.48
N THR A 20 10.84 -5.83 -0.80
CA THR A 20 9.79 -5.30 -1.70
C THR A 20 8.40 -5.70 -1.22
N GLY A 21 8.23 -6.94 -0.80
CA GLY A 21 6.97 -7.46 -0.26
C GLY A 21 6.50 -6.73 0.99
N SER A 22 7.41 -6.19 1.81
CA SER A 22 7.05 -5.38 2.98
C SER A 22 6.38 -4.05 2.58
N VAL A 23 6.81 -3.43 1.49
CA VAL A 23 6.17 -2.23 0.93
C VAL A 23 4.80 -2.57 0.34
N TYR A 24 4.71 -3.67 -0.40
CA TYR A 24 3.42 -4.16 -0.93
C TYR A 24 2.45 -4.51 0.19
N ALA A 25 2.91 -5.08 1.29
CA ALA A 25 2.11 -5.38 2.46
C ALA A 25 1.51 -4.11 3.09
N LEU A 26 2.28 -3.03 3.23
CA LEU A 26 1.77 -1.75 3.74
C LEU A 26 0.65 -1.19 2.85
N LEU A 27 0.85 -1.21 1.54
CA LEU A 27 -0.15 -0.74 0.57
C LEU A 27 -1.37 -1.67 0.53
N ALA A 28 -1.17 -3.00 0.58
CA ALA A 28 -2.25 -3.98 0.60
C ALA A 28 -3.13 -3.83 1.85
N VAL A 29 -2.53 -3.61 3.02
CA VAL A 29 -3.25 -3.30 4.26
C VAL A 29 -4.07 -2.01 4.10
N ALA A 30 -3.51 -0.96 3.50
CA ALA A 30 -4.22 0.28 3.23
C ALA A 30 -5.44 0.05 2.31
N ILE A 31 -5.29 -0.73 1.25
CA ILE A 31 -6.37 -1.12 0.32
C ILE A 31 -7.47 -1.88 1.06
N VAL A 32 -7.09 -2.92 1.81
CA VAL A 32 -8.04 -3.77 2.56
C VAL A 32 -8.80 -2.97 3.61
N MET A 33 -8.16 -2.01 4.28
CA MET A 33 -8.82 -1.14 5.26
C MET A 33 -9.97 -0.33 4.66
N VAL A 34 -9.74 0.28 3.50
CA VAL A 34 -10.79 1.03 2.79
C VAL A 34 -11.88 0.07 2.32
N PHE A 35 -11.51 -1.02 1.66
CA PHE A 35 -12.46 -2.01 1.16
C PHE A 35 -13.39 -2.55 2.24
N LYS A 36 -12.87 -2.91 3.42
CA LYS A 36 -13.68 -3.43 4.55
C LYS A 36 -14.77 -2.47 5.03
N THR A 37 -14.62 -1.18 4.80
CA THR A 37 -15.55 -0.15 5.29
C THR A 37 -16.45 0.45 4.23
N THR A 38 -16.09 0.27 2.97
CA THR A 38 -16.83 0.82 1.83
C THR A 38 -17.41 -0.25 0.91
N ASP A 39 -16.94 -1.50 1.04
CA ASP A 39 -17.20 -2.62 0.11
C ASP A 39 -16.78 -2.33 -1.35
N VAL A 40 -15.99 -1.27 -1.56
CA VAL A 40 -15.50 -0.83 -2.87
C VAL A 40 -13.98 -0.63 -2.81
N PRO A 41 -13.23 -1.16 -3.79
CA PRO A 41 -11.79 -0.93 -3.86
C PRO A 41 -11.49 0.55 -4.16
N ASN A 42 -10.41 1.07 -3.56
CA ASN A 42 -9.96 2.44 -3.76
C ASN A 42 -8.96 2.51 -4.91
N PHE A 43 -9.42 2.74 -6.12
CA PHE A 43 -8.54 2.82 -7.30
C PHE A 43 -7.59 4.03 -7.32
N SER A 44 -7.73 5.00 -6.40
CA SER A 44 -6.75 6.08 -6.26
C SER A 44 -5.55 5.72 -5.36
N GLN A 45 -5.44 4.48 -4.90
CA GLN A 45 -4.40 4.08 -3.95
C GLN A 45 -2.98 4.31 -4.49
N GLY A 46 -2.76 4.02 -5.77
CA GLY A 46 -1.47 4.23 -6.42
C GLY A 46 -1.08 5.69 -6.52
N GLU A 47 -2.03 6.55 -6.84
CA GLU A 47 -1.78 7.98 -6.96
C GLU A 47 -1.66 8.67 -5.59
N ILE A 48 -2.32 8.14 -4.55
CA ILE A 48 -2.06 8.58 -3.17
C ILE A 48 -0.63 8.20 -2.75
N PHE A 49 -0.18 7.01 -3.10
CA PHE A 49 1.21 6.58 -2.90
C PHE A 49 2.20 7.47 -3.68
N MET A 50 1.97 7.70 -4.98
CA MET A 50 2.74 8.61 -5.81
C MET A 50 2.79 10.02 -5.19
N ALA A 51 1.63 10.57 -4.80
CA ALA A 51 1.53 11.88 -4.18
C ALA A 51 2.35 11.96 -2.89
N GLY A 52 2.38 10.90 -2.07
CA GLY A 52 3.22 10.82 -0.88
C GLY A 52 4.72 11.02 -1.20
N GLY A 53 5.22 10.38 -2.25
CA GLY A 53 6.60 10.57 -2.70
C GLY A 53 6.88 12.00 -3.19
N TYR A 54 6.01 12.54 -4.04
CA TYR A 54 6.17 13.92 -4.56
C TYR A 54 5.99 14.99 -3.49
N LEU A 55 5.12 14.79 -2.49
CA LEU A 55 4.94 15.72 -1.37
C LEU A 55 6.17 15.77 -0.44
N ALA A 56 7.06 14.78 -0.47
CA ALA A 56 8.36 14.86 0.16
C ALA A 56 9.39 15.52 -0.77
N LEU A 57 9.38 15.13 -2.05
CA LEU A 57 10.34 15.61 -3.04
C LEU A 57 10.21 17.13 -3.29
N PHE A 58 8.96 17.63 -3.35
CA PHE A 58 8.70 19.04 -3.66
C PHE A 58 9.32 20.00 -2.62
N PRO A 59 9.07 19.88 -1.30
CA PRO A 59 9.72 20.76 -0.32
C PRO A 59 11.24 20.64 -0.29
N LEU A 60 11.76 19.42 -0.51
CA LEU A 60 13.22 19.20 -0.57
C LEU A 60 13.88 19.94 -1.71
N VAL A 61 13.31 19.82 -2.93
CA VAL A 61 13.95 20.32 -4.16
C VAL A 61 13.65 21.80 -4.39
N VAL A 62 12.39 22.24 -4.14
CA VAL A 62 11.95 23.60 -4.49
C VAL A 62 12.21 24.57 -3.34
N TRP A 63 12.01 24.14 -2.10
CA TRP A 63 12.11 25.03 -0.93
C TRP A 63 13.38 24.81 -0.10
N GLY A 64 14.18 23.79 -0.43
CA GLY A 64 15.40 23.47 0.32
C GLY A 64 15.14 23.06 1.79
N TRP A 65 13.96 22.48 2.08
CA TRP A 65 13.63 22.06 3.43
C TRP A 65 14.57 20.96 3.93
N PRO A 66 14.77 20.87 5.26
CA PRO A 66 15.47 19.73 5.83
C PRO A 66 14.69 18.44 5.58
N TYR A 67 15.39 17.34 5.39
CA TYR A 67 14.81 16.03 5.04
C TYR A 67 13.62 15.64 5.94
N TRP A 68 13.80 15.72 7.25
CA TRP A 68 12.75 15.35 8.22
C TRP A 68 11.52 16.27 8.12
N GLY A 69 11.72 17.54 7.83
CA GLY A 69 10.61 18.48 7.60
C GLY A 69 9.78 18.07 6.37
N ALA A 70 10.45 17.68 5.28
CA ALA A 70 9.79 17.20 4.08
C ALA A 70 9.06 15.86 4.29
N VAL A 71 9.68 14.94 5.03
CA VAL A 71 9.05 13.66 5.42
C VAL A 71 7.78 13.89 6.23
N LEU A 72 7.85 14.69 7.30
CA LEU A 72 6.69 14.99 8.14
C LEU A 72 5.58 15.71 7.37
N ALA A 73 5.94 16.65 6.49
CA ALA A 73 4.99 17.31 5.61
C ALA A 73 4.30 16.33 4.66
N SER A 74 5.05 15.44 4.03
CA SER A 74 4.50 14.38 3.17
C SER A 74 3.49 13.51 3.92
N LEU A 75 3.85 13.01 5.09
CA LEU A 75 2.98 12.16 5.92
C LEU A 75 1.69 12.88 6.29
N ALA A 76 1.82 14.14 6.78
CA ALA A 76 0.67 14.93 7.23
C ALA A 76 -0.25 15.33 6.06
N VAL A 77 0.32 15.83 4.97
CA VAL A 77 -0.46 16.32 3.82
C VAL A 77 -1.14 15.17 3.10
N THR A 78 -0.45 14.04 2.89
CA THR A 78 -1.06 12.87 2.21
C THR A 78 -2.21 12.29 3.06
N ALA A 79 -2.04 12.19 4.37
CA ALA A 79 -3.10 11.75 5.27
C ALA A 79 -4.30 12.73 5.25
N LEU A 80 -4.03 14.03 5.26
CA LEU A 80 -5.06 15.08 5.20
C LEU A 80 -5.81 15.05 3.87
N VAL A 81 -5.11 14.95 2.74
CA VAL A 81 -5.71 14.89 1.39
C VAL A 81 -6.63 13.68 1.25
N ALA A 82 -6.19 12.50 1.71
CA ALA A 82 -7.01 11.30 1.72
C ALA A 82 -8.26 11.47 2.63
N ALA A 83 -8.10 12.03 3.82
CA ALA A 83 -9.21 12.31 4.75
C ALA A 83 -10.20 13.31 4.18
N LEU A 84 -9.73 14.38 3.53
CA LEU A 84 -10.57 15.40 2.90
C LEU A 84 -11.33 14.80 1.72
N PHE A 85 -10.69 13.99 0.88
CA PHE A 85 -11.38 13.30 -0.22
C PHE A 85 -12.53 12.44 0.31
N GLN A 86 -12.30 11.68 1.39
CA GLN A 86 -13.38 10.91 2.02
C GLN A 86 -14.51 11.82 2.50
N ARG A 87 -14.19 12.94 3.18
CA ARG A 87 -15.19 13.82 3.76
C ARG A 87 -16.00 14.60 2.72
N VAL A 88 -15.32 15.10 1.69
CA VAL A 88 -15.91 16.00 0.69
C VAL A 88 -16.60 15.23 -0.43
N VAL A 89 -15.99 14.15 -0.92
CA VAL A 89 -16.46 13.40 -2.09
C VAL A 89 -17.14 12.10 -1.67
N MET A 90 -16.42 11.18 -1.05
CA MET A 90 -16.92 9.82 -0.80
C MET A 90 -18.13 9.80 0.14
N GLN A 91 -18.14 10.66 1.15
CA GLN A 91 -19.28 10.77 2.07
C GLN A 91 -20.54 11.26 1.37
N ARG A 92 -20.41 12.22 0.44
CA ARG A 92 -21.55 12.73 -0.34
C ARG A 92 -22.08 11.69 -1.34
N VAL A 93 -21.18 11.03 -2.07
CA VAL A 93 -21.53 9.95 -3.00
C VAL A 93 -22.25 8.81 -2.27
N THR A 94 -21.76 8.43 -1.10
CA THR A 94 -22.43 7.39 -0.27
C THR A 94 -23.79 7.84 0.24
N ALA A 95 -23.95 9.11 0.61
CA ALA A 95 -25.23 9.67 1.10
C ALA A 95 -26.30 9.77 0.02
N SER A 96 -25.94 9.99 -1.25
CA SER A 96 -26.84 10.03 -2.39
C SER A 96 -27.32 8.66 -2.88
N ARG A 97 -27.20 7.61 -2.05
CA ARG A 97 -27.47 6.21 -2.41
C ARG A 97 -26.65 5.74 -3.63
N GLY A 98 -25.45 6.29 -3.80
CA GLY A 98 -24.52 5.92 -4.86
C GLY A 98 -24.26 4.42 -4.87
N VAL A 99 -24.46 3.80 -6.02
CA VAL A 99 -24.12 2.39 -6.25
C VAL A 99 -22.60 2.24 -6.26
N GLY A 100 -22.06 1.05 -6.02
CA GLY A 100 -20.62 0.77 -5.97
C GLY A 100 -19.83 1.33 -7.15
N VAL A 101 -20.42 1.39 -8.36
CA VAL A 101 -19.82 1.97 -9.57
C VAL A 101 -19.52 3.47 -9.42
N GLN A 102 -20.40 4.25 -8.79
CA GLN A 102 -20.18 5.69 -8.58
C GLN A 102 -19.00 5.96 -7.63
N LEU A 103 -18.81 5.09 -6.63
CA LEU A 103 -17.67 5.15 -5.72
C LEU A 103 -16.36 4.82 -6.45
N VAL A 104 -16.37 3.84 -7.35
CA VAL A 104 -15.24 3.51 -8.22
C VAL A 104 -14.87 4.70 -9.10
N ILE A 105 -15.85 5.29 -9.81
CA ILE A 105 -15.62 6.45 -10.68
C ILE A 105 -15.06 7.63 -9.87
N ALA A 106 -15.56 7.88 -8.66
CA ALA A 106 -15.05 8.93 -7.80
C ALA A 106 -13.57 8.72 -7.42
N THR A 107 -13.16 7.46 -7.12
CA THR A 107 -11.76 7.17 -6.82
C THR A 107 -10.86 7.27 -8.05
N LEU A 108 -11.34 6.86 -9.23
CA LEU A 108 -10.62 7.05 -10.49
C LEU A 108 -10.45 8.53 -10.83
N GLY A 109 -11.51 9.33 -10.69
CA GLY A 109 -11.44 10.78 -10.89
C GLY A 109 -10.42 11.44 -9.95
N PHE A 110 -10.38 11.00 -8.70
CA PHE A 110 -9.38 11.48 -7.73
C PHE A 110 -7.95 11.05 -8.11
N ALA A 111 -7.77 9.83 -8.63
CA ALA A 111 -6.50 9.36 -9.14
C ALA A 111 -5.96 10.28 -10.25
N TYR A 112 -6.78 10.54 -11.28
CA TYR A 112 -6.40 11.44 -12.38
C TYR A 112 -6.14 12.87 -11.92
N LEU A 113 -6.90 13.37 -10.94
CA LEU A 113 -6.68 14.69 -10.37
C LEU A 113 -5.29 14.77 -9.69
N LEU A 114 -4.95 13.81 -8.84
CA LEU A 114 -3.63 13.77 -8.19
C LEU A 114 -2.50 13.69 -9.22
N LYS A 115 -2.63 12.81 -10.20
CA LYS A 115 -1.64 12.65 -11.27
C LYS A 115 -1.48 13.92 -12.10
N GLY A 116 -2.58 14.59 -12.44
CA GLY A 116 -2.59 15.87 -13.16
C GLY A 116 -1.92 17.00 -12.36
N LEU A 117 -2.19 17.07 -11.05
CA LEU A 117 -1.55 18.05 -10.17
C LEU A 117 -0.03 17.85 -10.12
N VAL A 118 0.45 16.60 -9.97
CA VAL A 118 1.89 16.30 -9.97
C VAL A 118 2.53 16.68 -11.29
N ARG A 119 1.94 16.32 -12.43
CA ARG A 119 2.47 16.69 -13.77
C ARG A 119 2.55 18.21 -13.96
N LYS A 120 1.62 18.98 -13.38
CA LYS A 120 1.63 20.46 -13.47
C LYS A 120 2.78 21.09 -12.68
N THR A 121 3.40 20.41 -11.74
CA THR A 121 4.50 20.98 -10.93
C THR A 121 5.83 21.05 -11.67
N GLY A 122 5.97 20.47 -12.87
CA GLY A 122 7.23 20.31 -13.59
C GLY A 122 8.22 19.32 -12.97
N LEU A 123 7.99 18.87 -11.73
CA LEU A 123 8.81 17.83 -11.10
C LEU A 123 8.55 16.43 -11.68
N GLY A 124 7.41 16.27 -12.35
CA GLY A 124 7.05 15.01 -13.02
C GLY A 124 7.74 14.79 -14.36
N ASP A 125 8.40 15.81 -14.93
CA ASP A 125 8.98 15.72 -16.27
C ASP A 125 10.30 14.94 -16.28
N THR A 126 11.01 14.91 -15.15
CA THR A 126 12.27 14.17 -15.01
C THR A 126 12.18 13.17 -13.86
N PRO A 127 12.55 11.90 -14.10
CA PRO A 127 12.65 10.91 -13.03
C PRO A 127 13.67 11.36 -11.97
N ARG A 128 13.30 11.27 -10.70
CA ARG A 128 14.14 11.67 -9.55
C ARG A 128 14.11 10.61 -8.47
N SER A 129 15.12 10.56 -7.62
CA SER A 129 15.12 9.75 -6.41
C SER A 129 15.10 10.63 -5.17
N LEU A 130 14.54 10.15 -4.09
CA LEU A 130 14.71 10.77 -2.79
C LEU A 130 16.11 10.46 -2.26
N PRO A 131 16.79 11.40 -1.60
CA PRO A 131 18.05 11.10 -0.94
C PRO A 131 17.86 10.04 0.14
N SER A 132 18.75 9.06 0.17
CA SER A 132 18.78 8.07 1.23
C SER A 132 19.47 8.64 2.47
N LEU A 133 18.84 8.52 3.65
CA LEU A 133 19.48 8.84 4.92
C LEU A 133 20.39 7.72 5.41
N VAL A 134 20.23 6.53 4.85
CA VAL A 134 20.93 5.33 5.28
C VAL A 134 21.95 4.97 4.21
N PRO A 135 23.19 4.66 4.59
CA PRO A 135 24.19 4.17 3.65
C PRO A 135 23.68 2.97 2.85
N GLN A 136 24.07 2.90 1.58
CA GLN A 136 23.69 1.78 0.71
C GLN A 136 24.79 0.72 0.62
N ASP A 137 25.65 0.66 1.63
CA ASP A 137 26.72 -0.31 1.69
C ASP A 137 26.14 -1.73 1.76
N PRO A 138 26.69 -2.66 0.97
CA PRO A 138 26.22 -4.03 0.95
C PRO A 138 26.63 -4.77 2.24
N ILE A 139 25.64 -5.39 2.88
CA ILE A 139 25.83 -6.30 4.00
C ILE A 139 25.63 -7.72 3.47
N THR A 140 26.63 -8.57 3.57
CA THR A 140 26.54 -9.97 3.15
C THR A 140 25.88 -10.82 4.23
N ILE A 141 24.79 -11.51 3.88
CA ILE A 141 24.10 -12.49 4.72
C ILE A 141 24.21 -13.85 4.04
N GLY A 142 25.14 -14.67 4.48
CA GLY A 142 25.49 -15.92 3.78
C GLY A 142 26.18 -15.62 2.46
N GLN A 143 25.56 -16.01 1.36
CA GLN A 143 26.04 -15.73 -0.01
C GLN A 143 25.25 -14.57 -0.69
N ALA A 144 24.15 -14.14 -0.09
CA ALA A 144 23.33 -13.03 -0.58
C ALA A 144 23.74 -11.70 0.02
N SER A 145 23.48 -10.60 -0.65
CA SER A 145 23.76 -9.25 -0.19
C SER A 145 22.47 -8.42 -0.05
N LEU A 146 22.38 -7.72 1.07
CA LEU A 146 21.35 -6.70 1.32
C LEU A 146 22.04 -5.39 1.65
N THR A 147 21.38 -4.26 1.36
CA THR A 147 21.87 -2.96 1.82
C THR A 147 21.32 -2.63 3.22
N LEU A 148 22.00 -1.74 3.94
CA LEU A 148 21.47 -1.23 5.20
C LEU A 148 20.12 -0.54 4.99
N LEU A 149 19.90 0.06 3.81
CA LEU A 149 18.62 0.63 3.40
C LEU A 149 17.52 -0.46 3.31
N ASP A 150 17.83 -1.66 2.82
CA ASP A 150 16.88 -2.78 2.78
C ASP A 150 16.40 -3.19 4.16
N LEU A 151 17.33 -3.28 5.12
CA LEU A 151 17.00 -3.57 6.50
C LEU A 151 16.16 -2.45 7.12
N ALA A 152 16.45 -1.18 6.81
CA ALA A 152 15.67 -0.05 7.27
C ALA A 152 14.24 -0.06 6.69
N ILE A 153 14.08 -0.40 5.40
CA ILE A 153 12.76 -0.55 4.75
C ILE A 153 11.96 -1.65 5.46
N PHE A 154 12.52 -2.83 5.57
CA PHE A 154 11.86 -3.98 6.22
C PHE A 154 11.54 -3.69 7.69
N GLY A 155 12.52 -3.20 8.46
CA GLY A 155 12.35 -2.87 9.88
C GLY A 155 11.26 -1.82 10.11
N THR A 156 11.26 -0.74 9.33
CA THR A 156 10.22 0.30 9.42
C THR A 156 8.84 -0.27 9.06
N ALA A 157 8.74 -1.07 8.00
CA ALA A 157 7.49 -1.70 7.61
C ALA A 157 6.95 -2.61 8.72
N VAL A 158 7.80 -3.44 9.33
CA VAL A 158 7.41 -4.30 10.45
C VAL A 158 6.93 -3.47 11.65
N VAL A 159 7.66 -2.42 12.03
CA VAL A 159 7.25 -1.51 13.11
C VAL A 159 5.87 -0.91 12.83
N VAL A 160 5.65 -0.40 11.62
CA VAL A 160 4.35 0.17 11.21
C VAL A 160 3.25 -0.89 11.27
N MET A 161 3.50 -2.12 10.79
CA MET A 161 2.52 -3.22 10.86
C MET A 161 2.18 -3.60 12.30
N VAL A 162 3.18 -3.66 13.18
CA VAL A 162 2.96 -3.93 14.62
C VAL A 162 2.15 -2.81 15.27
N LEU A 163 2.49 -1.54 14.99
CA LEU A 163 1.72 -0.39 15.50
C LEU A 163 0.26 -0.41 15.01
N LEU A 164 0.03 -0.75 13.74
CA LEU A 164 -1.32 -0.95 13.21
C LEU A 164 -2.05 -2.08 13.93
N TYR A 165 -1.41 -3.23 14.11
CA TYR A 165 -1.99 -4.34 14.85
C TYR A 165 -2.39 -3.94 16.26
N LEU A 166 -1.49 -3.28 17.01
CA LEU A 166 -1.78 -2.76 18.34
C LEU A 166 -2.90 -1.73 18.33
N MET A 167 -2.89 -0.80 17.36
CA MET A 167 -3.97 0.16 17.20
C MET A 167 -5.32 -0.53 16.99
N PHE A 168 -5.39 -1.50 16.08
CA PHE A 168 -6.63 -2.21 15.80
C PHE A 168 -7.11 -3.06 16.98
N THR A 169 -6.20 -3.71 17.73
CA THR A 169 -6.56 -4.64 18.81
C THR A 169 -6.79 -3.95 20.15
N ARG A 170 -6.02 -2.92 20.46
CA ARG A 170 -5.95 -2.33 21.81
C ARG A 170 -6.63 -0.96 21.94
N THR A 171 -6.96 -0.26 20.82
CA THR A 171 -7.54 1.08 20.92
C THR A 171 -9.05 1.09 20.66
N ARG A 172 -9.77 2.05 21.30
CA ARG A 172 -11.19 2.27 21.05
C ARG A 172 -11.49 2.63 19.58
N THR A 173 -10.57 3.38 18.93
CA THR A 173 -10.70 3.73 17.52
C THR A 173 -10.58 2.48 16.64
N GLY A 174 -9.61 1.59 16.91
CA GLY A 174 -9.46 0.34 16.19
C GLY A 174 -10.66 -0.60 16.38
N GLN A 175 -11.23 -0.66 17.58
CA GLN A 175 -12.46 -1.41 17.84
C GLN A 175 -13.64 -0.86 17.02
N ALA A 176 -13.80 0.47 16.98
CA ALA A 176 -14.83 1.13 16.17
C ALA A 176 -14.62 0.88 14.66
N MET A 177 -13.37 0.91 14.17
CA MET A 177 -13.05 0.58 12.78
C MET A 177 -13.42 -0.87 12.43
N ARG A 178 -13.14 -1.83 13.32
CA ARG A 178 -13.54 -3.23 13.13
C ARG A 178 -15.07 -3.39 13.15
N ALA A 179 -15.75 -2.74 14.08
CA ALA A 179 -17.20 -2.78 14.17
C ALA A 179 -17.88 -2.26 12.90
N VAL A 180 -17.38 -1.12 12.35
CA VAL A 180 -17.85 -0.56 11.07
C VAL A 180 -17.57 -1.50 9.91
N GLY A 181 -16.41 -2.18 9.89
CA GLY A 181 -16.06 -3.15 8.85
C GLY A 181 -16.90 -4.43 8.90
N MET A 182 -17.41 -4.82 10.07
CA MET A 182 -18.27 -6.00 10.24
C MET A 182 -19.74 -5.71 9.96
N ASN A 183 -20.28 -4.69 10.60
CA ASN A 183 -21.68 -4.29 10.46
C ASN A 183 -21.83 -2.78 10.65
N PRO A 184 -21.85 -1.98 9.55
CA PRO A 184 -21.98 -0.53 9.63
C PRO A 184 -23.28 -0.08 10.32
N ARG A 185 -24.41 -0.77 10.05
CA ARG A 185 -25.71 -0.44 10.67
C ARG A 185 -25.70 -0.71 12.18
N GLY A 186 -25.19 -1.88 12.58
CA GLY A 186 -25.05 -2.24 14.00
C GLY A 186 -24.12 -1.28 14.74
N ALA A 187 -23.02 -0.86 14.13
CA ALA A 187 -22.11 0.14 14.70
C ALA A 187 -22.80 1.50 14.93
N GLN A 188 -23.69 1.92 14.02
CA GLN A 188 -24.47 3.18 14.21
C GLN A 188 -25.44 3.09 15.40
N ILE A 189 -26.11 1.96 15.57
CA ILE A 189 -27.07 1.76 16.67
C ILE A 189 -26.39 1.93 18.03
N VAL A 190 -25.13 1.47 18.16
CA VAL A 190 -24.33 1.66 19.39
C VAL A 190 -23.58 3.00 19.44
N GLY A 191 -23.96 3.98 18.60
CA GLY A 191 -23.47 5.35 18.64
C GLY A 191 -22.17 5.64 17.87
N VAL A 192 -21.66 4.71 17.06
CA VAL A 192 -20.45 4.93 16.26
C VAL A 192 -20.77 5.84 15.06
N LYS A 193 -20.10 6.99 14.95
CA LYS A 193 -20.25 7.95 13.84
C LYS A 193 -19.47 7.42 12.60
N LEU A 194 -20.16 6.78 11.65
CA LEU A 194 -19.56 6.16 10.46
C LEU A 194 -18.67 7.13 9.66
N GLY A 195 -19.14 8.37 9.43
CA GLY A 195 -18.38 9.37 8.67
C GLY A 195 -17.01 9.67 9.30
N THR A 196 -16.96 9.81 10.62
CA THR A 196 -15.71 10.05 11.36
C THR A 196 -14.76 8.84 11.28
N ILE A 197 -15.30 7.63 11.43
CA ILE A 197 -14.47 6.42 11.35
C ILE A 197 -13.92 6.22 9.95
N ARG A 198 -14.75 6.38 8.91
CA ARG A 198 -14.30 6.29 7.51
C ARG A 198 -13.22 7.35 7.20
N MET A 199 -13.40 8.59 7.66
CA MET A 199 -12.40 9.65 7.51
C MET A 199 -11.05 9.27 8.16
N LYS A 200 -11.07 8.70 9.38
CA LYS A 200 -9.86 8.22 10.05
C LYS A 200 -9.19 7.07 9.29
N ILE A 201 -9.97 6.16 8.71
CA ILE A 201 -9.44 5.06 7.89
C ILE A 201 -8.74 5.63 6.63
N TRP A 202 -9.35 6.58 5.95
CA TRP A 202 -8.74 7.21 4.78
C TRP A 202 -7.49 8.03 5.14
N ALA A 203 -7.49 8.74 6.27
CA ALA A 203 -6.29 9.40 6.79
C ALA A 203 -5.15 8.39 7.02
N LEU A 204 -5.47 7.27 7.67
CA LEU A 204 -4.49 6.21 7.93
C LEU A 204 -4.01 5.54 6.63
N THR A 205 -4.90 5.35 5.66
CA THR A 205 -4.56 4.85 4.32
C THR A 205 -3.60 5.81 3.61
N GLY A 206 -3.86 7.11 3.65
CA GLY A 206 -2.93 8.12 3.11
C GLY A 206 -1.57 8.12 3.81
N LEU A 207 -1.56 7.99 5.14
CA LEU A 207 -0.34 7.88 5.92
C LEU A 207 0.49 6.65 5.53
N LEU A 208 -0.15 5.47 5.41
CA LEU A 208 0.52 4.23 5.00
C LEU A 208 1.08 4.32 3.58
N SER A 209 0.33 4.95 2.67
CA SER A 209 0.78 5.18 1.30
C SER A 209 2.01 6.09 1.26
N ALA A 210 2.03 7.16 2.04
CA ALA A 210 3.18 8.06 2.13
C ALA A 210 4.40 7.34 2.74
N ILE A 211 4.21 6.55 3.82
CA ILE A 211 5.29 5.74 4.40
C ILE A 211 5.85 4.78 3.35
N ALA A 212 4.99 4.03 2.66
CA ALA A 212 5.41 3.08 1.63
C ALA A 212 6.18 3.77 0.49
N ALA A 213 5.73 4.96 0.06
CA ALA A 213 6.42 5.76 -0.95
C ALA A 213 7.81 6.21 -0.46
N LEU A 214 7.90 6.77 0.75
CA LEU A 214 9.15 7.24 1.33
C LEU A 214 10.18 6.11 1.53
N LEU A 215 9.72 4.90 1.82
CA LEU A 215 10.59 3.75 1.99
C LEU A 215 11.20 3.26 0.67
N ILE A 216 10.42 3.23 -0.41
CA ILE A 216 10.89 2.64 -1.67
C ILE A 216 11.59 3.65 -2.60
N THR A 217 11.24 4.93 -2.53
CA THR A 217 11.73 5.96 -3.45
C THR A 217 13.23 6.29 -3.38
N PRO A 218 13.98 5.97 -2.31
CA PRO A 218 15.45 5.99 -2.39
C PRO A 218 16.05 4.88 -3.26
N LYS A 219 15.30 3.79 -3.54
CA LYS A 219 15.75 2.66 -4.38
C LYS A 219 15.31 2.77 -5.84
N ILE A 220 14.20 3.46 -6.08
CA ILE A 220 13.58 3.58 -7.41
C ILE A 220 13.35 5.05 -7.75
N LEU A 221 13.30 5.34 -9.03
CA LEU A 221 13.01 6.68 -9.51
C LEU A 221 11.52 7.00 -9.34
N ILE A 222 11.23 8.17 -8.78
CA ILE A 222 9.86 8.70 -8.72
C ILE A 222 9.51 9.24 -10.10
N THR A 223 8.40 8.73 -10.64
CA THR A 223 7.76 9.21 -11.86
C THR A 223 6.26 9.38 -11.61
N PRO A 224 5.51 10.13 -12.43
CA PRO A 224 4.06 10.22 -12.30
C PRO A 224 3.34 8.87 -12.51
N ASP A 225 4.04 7.87 -13.03
CA ASP A 225 3.50 6.54 -13.28
C ASP A 225 3.86 5.51 -12.19
N ILE A 226 4.61 5.92 -11.13
CA ILE A 226 5.00 5.04 -10.02
C ILE A 226 3.79 4.41 -9.29
N GLY A 227 2.61 5.00 -9.46
CA GLY A 227 1.35 4.48 -8.91
C GLY A 227 1.01 3.05 -9.36
N HIS A 228 1.64 2.54 -10.44
CA HIS A 228 1.45 1.14 -10.87
C HIS A 228 1.85 0.11 -9.79
N ILE A 229 2.71 0.47 -8.84
CA ILE A 229 3.07 -0.37 -7.68
C ILE A 229 1.82 -0.79 -6.87
N ALA A 230 0.77 0.04 -6.87
CA ALA A 230 -0.48 -0.34 -6.23
C ALA A 230 -1.16 -1.54 -6.89
N ILE A 231 -0.91 -1.82 -8.17
CA ILE A 231 -1.43 -3.03 -8.84
C ILE A 231 -0.86 -4.28 -8.17
N LEU A 232 0.43 -4.26 -7.81
CA LEU A 232 1.10 -5.34 -7.07
C LEU A 232 0.54 -5.47 -5.66
N ALA A 233 0.24 -4.32 -5.01
CA ALA A 233 -0.43 -4.31 -3.71
C ALA A 233 -1.88 -4.82 -3.79
N TYR A 234 -2.61 -4.55 -4.88
CA TYR A 234 -3.91 -5.19 -5.13
C TYR A 234 -3.77 -6.70 -5.30
N ALA A 235 -2.77 -7.15 -6.05
CA ALA A 235 -2.47 -8.57 -6.17
C ALA A 235 -2.20 -9.20 -4.79
N ALA A 236 -1.41 -8.53 -3.96
CA ALA A 236 -1.14 -8.94 -2.59
C ALA A 236 -2.42 -9.00 -1.73
N ALA A 237 -3.30 -7.99 -1.82
CA ALA A 237 -4.56 -7.97 -1.11
C ALA A 237 -5.51 -9.09 -1.54
N ILE A 238 -5.55 -9.41 -2.85
CA ILE A 238 -6.37 -10.50 -3.41
C ILE A 238 -5.82 -11.86 -2.94
N VAL A 239 -4.52 -12.09 -3.15
CA VAL A 239 -3.83 -13.32 -2.75
C VAL A 239 -3.95 -13.55 -1.24
N GLY A 240 -3.74 -12.52 -0.45
CA GLY A 240 -3.88 -12.57 1.01
C GLY A 240 -5.32 -12.75 1.49
N GLY A 241 -6.27 -12.19 0.75
CA GLY A 241 -7.71 -12.14 1.02
C GLY A 241 -8.19 -10.75 1.44
N PHE A 242 -9.05 -10.14 0.62
CA PHE A 242 -9.58 -8.76 0.79
C PHE A 242 -10.32 -8.50 2.11
N THR A 243 -10.68 -9.55 2.84
CA THR A 243 -11.38 -9.45 4.12
C THR A 243 -10.47 -9.56 5.34
N SER A 244 -9.16 -9.81 5.13
CA SER A 244 -8.19 -10.11 6.19
C SER A 244 -7.00 -9.16 6.17
N LEU A 245 -6.83 -8.32 7.22
CA LEU A 245 -5.64 -7.48 7.36
C LEU A 245 -4.35 -8.30 7.50
N PRO A 246 -4.29 -9.35 8.35
CA PRO A 246 -3.13 -10.24 8.35
C PRO A 246 -2.91 -10.95 7.01
N GLY A 247 -4.00 -11.27 6.30
CA GLY A 247 -3.93 -11.82 4.95
C GLY A 247 -3.22 -10.87 3.98
N ALA A 248 -3.56 -9.58 3.99
CA ALA A 248 -2.91 -8.58 3.15
C ALA A 248 -1.39 -8.51 3.41
N VAL A 249 -0.96 -8.64 4.67
CA VAL A 249 0.47 -8.68 5.02
C VAL A 249 1.14 -9.91 4.41
N VAL A 250 0.57 -11.10 4.62
CA VAL A 250 1.11 -12.35 4.05
C VAL A 250 1.12 -12.29 2.52
N GLY A 251 0.04 -11.79 1.91
CA GLY A 251 -0.05 -11.61 0.47
C GLY A 251 1.02 -10.68 -0.08
N GLY A 252 1.35 -9.60 0.65
CA GLY A 252 2.44 -8.70 0.30
C GLY A 252 3.79 -9.41 0.20
N PHE A 253 4.14 -10.19 1.19
CA PHE A 253 5.37 -10.99 1.18
C PHE A 253 5.37 -12.04 0.08
N VAL A 254 4.24 -12.75 -0.12
CA VAL A 254 4.13 -13.77 -1.18
C VAL A 254 4.34 -13.13 -2.56
N ILE A 255 3.66 -12.02 -2.87
CA ILE A 255 3.80 -11.34 -4.15
C ILE A 255 5.22 -10.80 -4.33
N GLY A 256 5.82 -10.17 -3.30
CA GLY A 256 7.19 -9.67 -3.39
C GLY A 256 8.21 -10.77 -3.64
N ILE A 257 8.07 -11.94 -2.99
CA ILE A 257 8.97 -13.09 -3.20
C ILE A 257 8.76 -13.68 -4.60
N VAL A 258 7.51 -13.91 -5.02
CA VAL A 258 7.20 -14.45 -6.35
C VAL A 258 7.75 -13.55 -7.45
N GLU A 259 7.53 -12.25 -7.36
CA GLU A 259 8.01 -11.25 -8.30
C GLU A 259 9.54 -11.30 -8.45
N ASN A 260 10.27 -11.28 -7.33
CA ASN A 260 11.73 -11.30 -7.35
C ASN A 260 12.29 -12.63 -7.87
N LEU A 261 11.70 -13.76 -7.50
CA LEU A 261 12.12 -15.07 -8.01
C LEU A 261 11.85 -15.18 -9.51
N VAL A 262 10.69 -14.75 -9.99
CA VAL A 262 10.38 -14.77 -11.43
C VAL A 262 11.34 -13.87 -12.21
N GLY A 263 11.69 -12.70 -11.66
CA GLY A 263 12.67 -11.80 -12.27
C GLY A 263 14.06 -12.40 -12.40
N LEU A 264 14.49 -13.18 -11.42
CA LEU A 264 15.81 -13.83 -11.41
C LEU A 264 15.86 -15.10 -12.26
N PHE A 265 14.82 -15.95 -12.23
CA PHE A 265 14.85 -17.27 -12.87
C PHE A 265 14.24 -17.30 -14.28
N ILE A 266 13.32 -16.40 -14.61
CA ILE A 266 12.62 -16.41 -15.88
C ILE A 266 13.06 -15.24 -16.75
N SER A 267 12.63 -14.03 -16.44
CA SER A 267 13.07 -12.80 -17.11
C SER A 267 12.51 -11.55 -16.41
N SER A 268 13.17 -10.42 -16.63
CA SER A 268 12.68 -9.12 -16.15
C SER A 268 11.31 -8.75 -16.74
N ASN A 269 10.98 -9.20 -17.95
CA ASN A 269 9.67 -8.97 -18.57
C ASN A 269 8.56 -9.80 -17.90
N ALA A 270 8.89 -10.97 -17.35
CA ALA A 270 7.93 -11.84 -16.66
C ALA A 270 7.51 -11.28 -15.29
N ILE A 271 8.26 -10.33 -14.71
CA ILE A 271 7.95 -9.68 -13.45
C ILE A 271 6.55 -9.05 -13.47
N VAL A 272 6.17 -8.41 -14.59
CA VAL A 272 4.87 -7.75 -14.72
C VAL A 272 3.72 -8.76 -14.72
N VAL A 273 3.94 -9.97 -15.25
CA VAL A 273 2.92 -11.02 -15.39
C VAL A 273 2.78 -11.88 -14.13
N ALA A 274 3.87 -12.04 -13.38
CA ALA A 274 3.94 -12.92 -12.22
C ALA A 274 2.84 -12.69 -11.17
N PRO A 275 2.51 -11.46 -10.76
CA PRO A 275 1.45 -11.20 -9.79
C PRO A 275 0.06 -11.63 -10.27
N PHE A 276 -0.22 -11.47 -11.57
CA PHE A 276 -1.51 -11.88 -12.16
C PHE A 276 -1.65 -13.39 -12.21
N VAL A 277 -0.57 -14.10 -12.54
CA VAL A 277 -0.53 -15.56 -12.47
C VAL A 277 -0.72 -16.03 -11.03
N ALA A 278 -0.06 -15.39 -10.06
CA ALA A 278 -0.23 -15.71 -8.65
C ALA A 278 -1.69 -15.50 -8.18
N ILE A 279 -2.35 -14.41 -8.59
CA ILE A 279 -3.77 -14.19 -8.33
C ILE A 279 -4.60 -15.34 -8.90
N MET A 280 -4.39 -15.68 -10.18
CA MET A 280 -5.16 -16.71 -10.86
C MET A 280 -5.03 -18.06 -10.16
N VAL A 281 -3.80 -18.47 -9.82
CA VAL A 281 -3.53 -19.72 -9.12
C VAL A 281 -4.19 -19.74 -7.74
N VAL A 282 -4.02 -18.67 -6.97
CA VAL A 282 -4.61 -18.61 -5.62
C VAL A 282 -6.13 -18.62 -5.67
N LEU A 283 -6.77 -17.87 -6.57
CA LEU A 283 -8.23 -17.84 -6.68
C LEU A 283 -8.82 -19.15 -7.19
N LEU A 284 -8.09 -19.90 -8.04
CA LEU A 284 -8.52 -21.26 -8.45
C LEU A 284 -8.50 -22.26 -7.28
N VAL A 285 -7.50 -22.15 -6.38
CA VAL A 285 -7.35 -23.07 -5.25
C VAL A 285 -8.15 -22.61 -4.04
N ARG A 286 -8.13 -21.29 -3.76
CA ARG A 286 -8.82 -20.63 -2.63
C ARG A 286 -9.45 -19.31 -3.05
N PRO A 287 -10.70 -19.29 -3.50
CA PRO A 287 -11.35 -18.07 -3.99
C PRO A 287 -11.50 -16.95 -2.95
N GLN A 288 -11.25 -17.25 -1.68
CA GLN A 288 -11.27 -16.26 -0.59
C GLN A 288 -9.88 -15.68 -0.29
N GLY A 289 -8.83 -16.12 -1.00
CA GLY A 289 -7.43 -15.83 -0.68
C GLY A 289 -6.87 -16.72 0.43
N LEU A 290 -5.58 -16.57 0.73
CA LEU A 290 -4.85 -17.44 1.67
C LEU A 290 -5.45 -17.41 3.10
N LEU A 291 -5.77 -16.21 3.59
CA LEU A 291 -6.30 -15.97 4.94
C LEU A 291 -7.64 -15.20 4.93
N GLY A 292 -8.36 -15.22 3.81
CA GLY A 292 -9.70 -14.63 3.70
C GLY A 292 -10.71 -15.42 4.54
N GLY A 293 -11.58 -14.69 5.25
CA GLY A 293 -12.71 -15.29 5.98
C GLY A 293 -13.84 -15.70 5.03
N LYS A 294 -14.69 -16.62 5.46
CA LYS A 294 -15.91 -16.96 4.72
C LYS A 294 -16.73 -15.70 4.43
N PRO A 295 -17.30 -15.55 3.22
CA PRO A 295 -18.14 -14.41 2.90
C PRO A 295 -19.30 -14.37 3.90
N GLN A 296 -19.33 -13.32 4.72
CA GLN A 296 -20.50 -13.08 5.57
C GLN A 296 -21.60 -12.60 4.66
N VAL A 297 -22.62 -13.43 4.47
CA VAL A 297 -23.86 -13.00 3.83
C VAL A 297 -24.43 -11.89 4.72
N LYS A 298 -24.23 -10.65 4.34
CA LYS A 298 -24.90 -9.51 4.99
C LYS A 298 -26.38 -9.70 4.74
N LYS A 299 -27.11 -10.27 5.73
CA LYS A 299 -28.57 -10.28 5.69
C LYS A 299 -29.03 -8.82 5.60
N VAL A 300 -29.70 -8.52 4.52
CA VAL A 300 -30.30 -7.20 4.19
C VAL A 300 -31.39 -6.87 5.22
#